data_02d1090189e641bbeef4667cab7ffc9c
#
_entry.id   02d1090189e641bbeef4667cab7ffc9c
#
_cell.length_a   1.000
_cell.length_b   1.000
_cell.length_c   1.000
_cell.angle_alpha   90.00
_cell.angle_beta   90.00
_cell.angle_gamma   90.00
#
_symmetry.space_group_name_H-M   'P 1'
#
loop_
_entity.id
_entity.type
_entity.pdbx_description
1 polymer ?
#
loop_
_entity_poly.entity_id
_entity_poly.type
_entity_poly.pdbx_seq_one_letter_code
_entity_poly.pdbx_strand_id
1 'polypeptide(L)'
;MHNRIMHNLSFNRWHEKQLISSFTWLVSCMLCGFLFAAVAEYLIRYASGVYAYAGLIGLYLIGIGAIELFRQFWMRFSFAQSCANDATCGNCDTYGHFAVRIDAWPIYARCQNCDHQWVIGQDDAPEK
;
A
#
# COMPACT_ATOMS: atom_id res chain seq x y z
N MET A 1 -11.24 4.23 -34.36
CA MET A 1 -11.68 5.02 -33.18
C MET A 1 -11.82 4.09 -31.99
N HIS A 2 -10.79 3.97 -31.17
CA HIS A 2 -10.81 3.10 -30.00
C HIS A 2 -11.40 3.91 -28.84
N ASN A 3 -12.65 3.61 -28.52
CA ASN A 3 -13.38 4.21 -27.42
C ASN A 3 -12.71 3.74 -26.12
N ARG A 4 -11.72 4.46 -25.62
CA ARG A 4 -11.20 4.27 -24.27
C ARG A 4 -12.32 4.64 -23.31
N ILE A 5 -13.01 3.62 -22.82
CA ILE A 5 -13.91 3.73 -21.68
C ILE A 5 -13.05 4.28 -20.55
N MET A 6 -13.16 5.57 -20.29
CA MET A 6 -12.58 6.21 -19.11
C MET A 6 -13.22 5.54 -17.90
N HIS A 7 -12.46 4.71 -17.20
CA HIS A 7 -12.87 4.18 -15.91
C HIS A 7 -12.84 5.33 -14.89
N ASN A 8 -13.92 6.13 -14.88
CA ASN A 8 -14.21 7.06 -13.78
C ASN A 8 -14.62 6.22 -12.56
N LEU A 9 -13.63 5.71 -11.85
CA LEU A 9 -13.86 5.08 -10.55
C LEU A 9 -14.24 6.18 -9.56
N SER A 10 -15.39 6.02 -8.91
CA SER A 10 -15.73 6.84 -7.74
C SER A 10 -14.58 6.74 -6.72
N PHE A 11 -14.15 7.87 -6.15
CA PHE A 11 -13.08 7.95 -5.15
C PHE A 11 -13.23 6.90 -4.04
N ASN A 12 -14.45 6.72 -3.53
CA ASN A 12 -14.72 5.74 -2.47
C ASN A 12 -14.32 4.32 -2.86
N ARG A 13 -14.65 3.87 -4.07
CA ARG A 13 -14.27 2.52 -4.55
C ARG A 13 -12.78 2.37 -4.79
N TRP A 14 -12.13 3.43 -5.25
CA TRP A 14 -10.68 3.42 -5.48
C TRP A 14 -9.92 3.40 -4.16
N HIS A 15 -10.30 4.26 -3.21
CA HIS A 15 -9.71 4.35 -1.88
C HIS A 15 -9.90 3.04 -1.08
N GLU A 16 -11.09 2.43 -1.15
CA GLU A 16 -11.38 1.14 -0.53
C GLU A 16 -10.46 0.03 -1.06
N LYS A 17 -10.23 -0.05 -2.37
CA LYS A 17 -9.29 -1.01 -2.96
C LYS A 17 -7.85 -0.81 -2.48
N GLN A 18 -7.42 0.43 -2.33
CA GLN A 18 -6.08 0.75 -1.81
C GLN A 18 -5.93 0.33 -0.35
N LEU A 19 -6.93 0.57 0.48
CA LEU A 19 -6.96 0.13 1.87
C LEU A 19 -6.93 -1.39 1.98
N ILE A 20 -7.78 -2.11 1.25
CA ILE A 20 -7.81 -3.58 1.24
C ILE A 20 -6.45 -4.13 0.83
N SER A 21 -5.85 -3.58 -0.22
CA SER A 21 -4.50 -3.99 -0.66
C SER A 21 -3.46 -3.76 0.45
N SER A 22 -3.50 -2.63 1.15
CA SER A 22 -2.57 -2.33 2.25
C SER A 22 -2.75 -3.30 3.41
N PHE A 23 -3.99 -3.61 3.79
CA PHE A 23 -4.28 -4.60 4.84
C PHE A 23 -3.78 -6.01 4.50
N THR A 24 -3.84 -6.42 3.24
CA THR A 24 -3.29 -7.72 2.81
C THR A 24 -1.78 -7.80 3.10
N TRP A 25 -1.03 -6.74 2.84
CA TRP A 25 0.40 -6.67 3.15
C TRP A 25 0.67 -6.67 4.66
N LEU A 26 -0.16 -5.98 5.44
CA LEU A 26 -0.06 -5.98 6.90
C LEU A 26 -0.28 -7.38 7.48
N VAL A 27 -1.33 -8.08 7.05
CA VAL A 27 -1.62 -9.46 7.49
C VAL A 27 -0.47 -10.39 7.12
N SER A 28 0.08 -10.28 5.91
CA SER A 28 1.25 -11.06 5.49
C SER A 28 2.47 -10.78 6.38
N CYS A 29 2.71 -9.54 6.74
CA CYS A 29 3.80 -9.16 7.65
C CYS A 29 3.60 -9.76 9.05
N MET A 30 2.38 -9.74 9.59
CA MET A 30 2.06 -10.35 10.89
C MET A 30 2.28 -11.88 10.86
N LEU A 31 1.84 -12.57 9.80
CA LEU A 31 2.08 -14.00 9.63
C LEU A 31 3.56 -14.34 9.57
N CYS A 32 4.36 -13.55 8.86
CA CYS A 32 5.83 -13.69 8.85
C CYS A 32 6.43 -13.48 10.25
N GLY A 33 5.93 -12.53 11.02
CA GLY A 33 6.35 -12.29 12.40
C GLY A 33 6.05 -13.47 13.32
N PHE A 34 4.88 -14.09 13.23
CA PHE A 34 4.54 -15.29 13.97
C PHE A 34 5.42 -16.49 13.56
N LEU A 35 5.65 -16.67 12.26
CA LEU A 35 6.54 -17.71 11.77
C LEU A 35 7.96 -17.51 12.29
N PHE A 36 8.46 -16.28 12.27
CA PHE A 36 9.77 -15.92 12.80
C PHE A 36 9.89 -16.30 14.28
N ALA A 37 8.90 -15.93 15.11
CA ALA A 37 8.88 -16.24 16.53
C ALA A 37 8.85 -17.76 16.79
N ALA A 38 8.01 -18.49 16.05
CA ALA A 38 7.90 -19.94 16.19
C ALA A 38 9.20 -20.67 15.82
N VAL A 39 9.85 -20.25 14.72
CA VAL A 39 11.14 -20.81 14.29
C VAL A 39 12.24 -20.47 15.29
N ALA A 40 12.29 -19.23 15.79
CA ALA A 40 13.25 -18.81 16.79
C ALA A 40 13.12 -19.63 18.09
N GLU A 41 11.90 -19.82 18.59
CA GLU A 41 11.65 -20.64 19.77
C GLU A 41 12.07 -22.10 19.57
N TYR A 42 11.75 -22.69 18.42
CA TYR A 42 12.17 -24.03 18.07
C TYR A 42 13.70 -24.16 18.06
N LEU A 43 14.42 -23.22 17.44
CA LEU A 43 15.88 -23.22 17.38
C LEU A 43 16.52 -23.12 18.77
N ILE A 44 16.00 -22.25 19.63
CA ILE A 44 16.52 -22.07 21.00
C ILE A 44 16.37 -23.36 21.82
N ARG A 45 15.27 -24.08 21.64
CA ARG A 45 14.97 -25.27 22.45
C ARG A 45 15.60 -26.57 21.94
N TYR A 46 15.70 -26.73 20.64
CA TYR A 46 15.97 -28.05 20.04
C TYR A 46 17.14 -28.10 19.08
N ALA A 47 17.61 -26.95 18.54
CA ALA A 47 18.65 -26.97 17.53
C ALA A 47 20.04 -27.11 18.12
N SER A 48 20.82 -28.06 17.60
CA SER A 48 22.23 -28.27 17.94
C SER A 48 23.05 -28.55 16.69
N GLY A 49 24.33 -28.18 16.71
CA GLY A 49 25.26 -28.47 15.61
C GLY A 49 24.87 -27.76 14.29
N VAL A 50 24.99 -28.49 13.18
CA VAL A 50 24.79 -27.96 11.82
C VAL A 50 23.37 -27.45 11.60
N TYR A 51 22.38 -28.04 12.22
CA TYR A 51 20.97 -27.63 12.12
C TYR A 51 20.72 -26.25 12.73
N ALA A 52 21.48 -25.87 13.76
CA ALA A 52 21.41 -24.55 14.34
C ALA A 52 21.83 -23.45 13.33
N TYR A 53 22.92 -23.68 12.59
CA TYR A 53 23.37 -22.73 11.56
C TYR A 53 22.38 -22.61 10.41
N ALA A 54 21.85 -23.73 9.91
CA ALA A 54 20.82 -23.71 8.87
C ALA A 54 19.56 -22.96 9.32
N GLY A 55 19.16 -23.15 10.57
CA GLY A 55 18.04 -22.45 11.17
C GLY A 55 18.24 -20.96 11.32
N LEU A 56 19.46 -20.52 11.70
CA LEU A 56 19.82 -19.10 11.78
C LEU A 56 19.77 -18.41 10.42
N ILE A 57 20.23 -19.08 9.35
CA ILE A 57 20.14 -18.57 7.98
C ILE A 57 18.67 -18.43 7.58
N GLY A 58 17.83 -19.44 7.86
CA GLY A 58 16.40 -19.39 7.60
C GLY A 58 15.72 -18.22 8.34
N LEU A 59 16.04 -18.03 9.62
CA LEU A 59 15.54 -16.94 10.44
C LEU A 59 15.93 -15.57 9.87
N TYR A 60 17.17 -15.43 9.42
CA TYR A 60 17.65 -14.20 8.77
C TYR A 60 16.86 -13.88 7.48
N LEU A 61 16.61 -14.88 6.63
CA LEU A 61 15.83 -14.70 5.40
C LEU A 61 14.37 -14.32 5.68
N ILE A 62 13.74 -14.93 6.68
CA ILE A 62 12.39 -14.58 7.13
C ILE A 62 12.36 -13.13 7.62
N GLY A 63 13.38 -12.69 8.38
CA GLY A 63 13.50 -11.32 8.87
C GLY A 63 13.58 -10.29 7.74
N ILE A 64 14.42 -10.54 6.72
CA ILE A 64 14.51 -9.66 5.54
C ILE A 64 13.15 -9.62 4.81
N GLY A 65 12.51 -10.77 4.62
CA GLY A 65 11.19 -10.83 4.00
C GLY A 65 10.14 -10.02 4.76
N ALA A 66 10.12 -10.09 6.09
CA ALA A 66 9.20 -9.32 6.92
C ALA A 66 9.44 -7.80 6.81
N ILE A 67 10.70 -7.36 6.78
CA ILE A 67 11.05 -5.93 6.58
C ILE A 67 10.56 -5.44 5.22
N GLU A 68 10.76 -6.22 4.15
CA GLU A 68 10.32 -5.84 2.81
C GLU A 68 8.79 -5.77 2.71
N LEU A 69 8.07 -6.72 3.31
CA LEU A 69 6.60 -6.70 3.39
C LEU A 69 6.10 -5.46 4.15
N PHE A 70 6.76 -5.11 5.26
CA PHE A 70 6.42 -3.91 6.03
C PHE A 70 6.68 -2.64 5.23
N ARG A 71 7.80 -2.56 4.51
CA ARG A 71 8.13 -1.44 3.63
C ARG A 71 7.06 -1.24 2.54
N GLN A 72 6.62 -2.33 1.91
CA GLN A 72 5.56 -2.32 0.90
C GLN A 72 4.22 -1.85 1.49
N PHE A 73 3.88 -2.33 2.69
CA PHE A 73 2.70 -1.85 3.41
C PHE A 73 2.78 -0.34 3.67
N TRP A 74 3.92 0.12 4.23
CA TRP A 74 4.09 1.51 4.61
C TRP A 74 3.97 2.47 3.42
N MET A 75 4.63 2.15 2.30
CA MET A 75 4.54 2.97 1.08
C MET A 75 3.09 3.09 0.57
N ARG A 76 2.36 1.97 0.53
CA ARG A 76 0.96 1.97 0.06
C ARG A 76 0.03 2.68 1.01
N PHE A 77 0.25 2.52 2.30
CA PHE A 77 -0.55 3.16 3.34
C PHE A 77 -0.32 4.68 3.36
N SER A 78 0.93 5.15 3.33
CA SER A 78 1.27 6.57 3.25
C SER A 78 0.66 7.23 2.02
N PHE A 79 0.76 6.57 0.86
CA PHE A 79 0.13 7.05 -0.37
C PHE A 79 -1.39 7.17 -0.25
N ALA A 80 -2.06 6.18 0.35
CA ALA A 80 -3.51 6.23 0.57
C ALA A 80 -3.91 7.38 1.52
N GLN A 81 -3.10 7.67 2.55
CA GLN A 81 -3.32 8.80 3.46
C GLN A 81 -3.10 10.16 2.76
N SER A 82 -2.05 10.30 1.96
CA SER A 82 -1.80 11.51 1.18
C SER A 82 -2.98 11.81 0.25
N CYS A 83 -3.46 10.80 -0.48
CA CYS A 83 -4.65 10.95 -1.32
C CYS A 83 -5.93 11.33 -0.53
N ALA A 84 -6.08 10.85 0.71
CA ALA A 84 -7.22 11.20 1.55
C ALA A 84 -7.17 12.66 2.04
N ASN A 85 -5.97 13.18 2.32
CA ASN A 85 -5.78 14.59 2.69
C ASN A 85 -6.12 15.53 1.53
N ASP A 86 -5.80 15.12 0.29
CA ASP A 86 -6.09 15.89 -0.92
C ASP A 86 -7.51 15.67 -1.47
N ALA A 87 -8.37 14.95 -0.72
CA ALA A 87 -9.71 14.57 -1.15
C ALA A 87 -10.75 15.69 -1.10
N THR A 88 -10.36 16.92 -0.70
CA THR A 88 -11.22 18.10 -0.66
C THR A 88 -11.01 18.95 -1.90
N CYS A 89 -12.08 19.30 -2.59
CA CYS A 89 -12.00 20.21 -3.73
C CYS A 89 -11.67 21.63 -3.27
N GLY A 90 -10.56 22.21 -3.72
CA GLY A 90 -10.13 23.56 -3.35
C GLY A 90 -11.03 24.70 -3.88
N ASN A 91 -12.01 24.41 -4.73
CA ASN A 91 -12.93 25.41 -5.28
C ASN A 91 -14.32 25.43 -4.64
N CYS A 92 -14.84 24.27 -4.23
CA CYS A 92 -16.20 24.16 -3.66
C CYS A 92 -16.23 23.47 -2.30
N ASP A 93 -15.09 23.17 -1.70
CA ASP A 93 -14.90 22.52 -0.40
C ASP A 93 -15.64 21.18 -0.23
N THR A 94 -16.07 20.56 -1.32
CA THR A 94 -16.77 19.29 -1.30
C THR A 94 -15.78 18.15 -1.13
N TYR A 95 -15.96 17.33 -0.09
CA TYR A 95 -15.13 16.16 0.20
C TYR A 95 -15.61 14.90 -0.54
N GLY A 96 -14.71 14.17 -1.16
CA GLY A 96 -14.96 12.82 -1.68
C GLY A 96 -15.83 12.73 -2.94
N HIS A 97 -16.38 13.83 -3.45
CA HIS A 97 -17.23 13.89 -4.64
C HIS A 97 -16.44 14.20 -5.92
N PHE A 98 -15.47 13.33 -6.26
CA PHE A 98 -14.67 13.48 -7.46
C PHE A 98 -14.39 12.14 -8.14
N ALA A 99 -14.10 12.20 -9.42
CA ALA A 99 -13.66 11.08 -10.22
C ALA A 99 -12.13 11.11 -10.36
N VAL A 100 -11.49 9.96 -10.16
CA VAL A 100 -10.03 9.80 -10.28
C VAL A 100 -9.70 9.29 -11.67
N ARG A 101 -8.75 9.95 -12.32
CA ARG A 101 -8.21 9.52 -13.61
C ARG A 101 -6.85 8.85 -13.38
N ILE A 102 -6.80 7.52 -13.59
CA ILE A 102 -5.64 6.67 -13.26
C ILE A 102 -4.76 6.38 -14.49
N ASP A 103 -5.13 6.88 -15.67
CA ASP A 103 -4.51 6.50 -16.95
C ASP A 103 -3.04 6.93 -17.11
N ALA A 104 -2.59 7.91 -16.34
CA ALA A 104 -1.23 8.41 -16.38
C ALA A 104 -0.84 9.06 -15.04
N TRP A 105 0.47 9.02 -14.71
CA TRP A 105 1.03 9.81 -13.64
C TRP A 105 1.37 11.23 -14.16
N PRO A 106 1.03 12.30 -13.44
CA PRO A 106 0.35 12.41 -12.15
C PRO A 106 -1.15 12.06 -12.18
N ILE A 107 -1.67 11.62 -11.03
CA ILE A 107 -3.08 11.26 -10.87
C ILE A 107 -3.92 12.54 -10.76
N TYR A 108 -4.87 12.70 -11.68
CA TYR A 108 -5.78 13.85 -11.70
C TYR A 108 -7.13 13.49 -11.08
N ALA A 109 -7.62 14.37 -10.21
CA ALA A 109 -8.98 14.36 -9.72
C ALA A 109 -9.81 15.41 -10.43
N ARG A 110 -11.07 15.09 -10.72
CA ARG A 110 -12.06 16.01 -11.25
C ARG A 110 -13.27 16.04 -10.35
N CYS A 111 -13.58 17.20 -9.79
CA CYS A 111 -14.78 17.40 -8.98
C CYS A 111 -16.05 17.15 -9.81
N GLN A 112 -16.98 16.37 -9.27
CA GLN A 112 -18.28 16.11 -9.92
C GLN A 112 -19.28 17.24 -9.70
N ASN A 113 -18.98 18.18 -8.78
CA ASN A 113 -19.87 19.28 -8.45
C ASN A 113 -19.53 20.59 -9.20
N CYS A 114 -18.23 20.90 -9.35
CA CYS A 114 -17.80 22.17 -9.98
C CYS A 114 -16.82 21.99 -11.15
N ASP A 115 -16.55 20.76 -11.58
CA ASP A 115 -15.62 20.39 -12.67
C ASP A 115 -14.16 20.84 -12.47
N HIS A 116 -13.80 21.37 -11.28
CA HIS A 116 -12.43 21.72 -10.95
C HIS A 116 -11.51 20.49 -10.98
N GLN A 117 -10.30 20.64 -11.52
CA GLN A 117 -9.31 19.57 -11.62
C GLN A 117 -8.08 19.93 -10.79
N TRP A 118 -7.57 18.93 -10.04
CA TRP A 118 -6.32 19.04 -9.27
C TRP A 118 -5.54 17.73 -9.29
N VAL A 119 -4.29 17.79 -8.86
CA VAL A 119 -3.41 16.61 -8.75
C VAL A 119 -3.51 16.05 -7.35
N ILE A 120 -3.59 14.71 -7.22
CA ILE A 120 -3.62 14.00 -5.95
C ILE A 120 -2.32 13.23 -5.76
N GLY A 121 -1.80 13.19 -4.51
CA GLY A 121 -0.65 12.38 -4.12
C GLY A 121 0.67 12.86 -4.72
N GLN A 122 0.85 14.17 -4.85
CA GLN A 122 2.03 14.78 -5.49
C GLN A 122 3.32 14.55 -4.67
N ASP A 123 3.21 14.39 -3.35
CA ASP A 123 4.35 14.26 -2.44
C ASP A 123 5.02 12.86 -2.49
N ASP A 124 4.32 11.85 -3.02
CA ASP A 124 4.77 10.46 -3.08
C ASP A 124 5.07 9.98 -4.52
N ALA A 125 5.49 10.88 -5.42
CA ALA A 125 5.86 10.49 -6.77
C ALA A 125 6.99 9.44 -6.73
N PRO A 126 6.83 8.25 -7.33
CA PRO A 126 7.90 7.28 -7.40
C PRO A 126 9.08 7.89 -8.16
N GLU A 127 10.21 8.06 -7.48
CA GLU A 127 11.47 8.39 -8.15
C GLU A 127 11.73 7.34 -9.24
N LYS A 128 12.00 7.82 -10.44
CA LYS A 128 12.31 6.98 -11.63
C LYS A 128 13.68 6.36 -11.51
#